data_785db540c88e49cd9f4cc29eaba34da1
#
_entry.id   785db540c88e49cd9f4cc29eaba34da1
#
_cell.length_a   1.000
_cell.length_b   1.000
_cell.length_c   1.000
_cell.angle_alpha   90.00
_cell.angle_beta   90.00
_cell.angle_gamma   90.00
#
_symmetry.space_group_name_H-M   'P 1'
#
loop_
_entity.id
_entity.type
_entity.pdbx_description
1 polymer ?
#
loop_
_entity_poly.entity_id
_entity_poly.type
_entity_poly.pdbx_seq_one_letter_code
_entity_poly.pdbx_strand_id
1 'polypeptide(L)'
;MSDEPKSSDPIVDYDIHKVLNALPHRYPLLLVDRVKAIHLGERIHAVKAVSMNEEFFQGHFPGAPIMPGVLQIEALAQAAAILGIETLELAGTGKLVIFMGIDNAKFRSQVTPGCLLDLEVEFLQQRRRVYKFKGKASVEGKTSCEVEFTAMIADPPEN
;
A
#
# COMPACT_ATOMS: atom_id res chain seq x y z
N MET A 1 5.81 -31.52 -20.38
CA MET A 1 5.54 -30.19 -19.85
C MET A 1 6.01 -30.18 -18.43
N SER A 2 7.14 -29.60 -18.22
CA SER A 2 7.68 -29.42 -16.88
C SER A 2 7.03 -28.16 -16.29
N ASP A 3 6.13 -28.33 -15.32
CA ASP A 3 5.82 -27.28 -14.38
C ASP A 3 7.05 -27.05 -13.52
N GLU A 4 7.99 -26.27 -14.04
CA GLU A 4 8.98 -25.68 -13.17
C GLU A 4 8.23 -24.68 -12.26
N PRO A 5 8.31 -24.82 -10.94
CA PRO A 5 7.85 -23.77 -10.07
C PRO A 5 8.65 -22.53 -10.46
N LYS A 6 7.99 -21.47 -10.90
CA LYS A 6 8.63 -20.17 -11.03
C LYS A 6 9.17 -19.87 -9.65
N SER A 7 10.46 -20.06 -9.47
CA SER A 7 11.19 -19.58 -8.30
C SER A 7 11.04 -18.06 -8.34
N SER A 8 9.99 -17.57 -7.70
CA SER A 8 9.82 -16.15 -7.52
C SER A 8 10.59 -15.75 -6.29
N ASP A 9 11.90 -15.53 -6.47
CA ASP A 9 12.65 -14.79 -5.47
C ASP A 9 11.94 -13.44 -5.26
N PRO A 10 11.78 -12.99 -4.01
CA PRO A 10 11.13 -11.71 -3.76
C PRO A 10 11.92 -10.57 -4.37
N ILE A 11 11.23 -9.57 -4.88
CA ILE A 11 11.84 -8.31 -5.27
C ILE A 11 12.16 -7.56 -3.97
N VAL A 12 13.44 -7.31 -3.69
CA VAL A 12 13.87 -6.72 -2.40
C VAL A 12 14.56 -5.37 -2.56
N ASP A 13 14.91 -4.98 -3.76
CA ASP A 13 15.59 -3.71 -4.03
C ASP A 13 14.61 -2.73 -4.70
N TYR A 14 13.72 -2.17 -3.89
CA TYR A 14 12.61 -1.35 -4.37
C TYR A 14 12.59 -0.01 -3.61
N ASP A 15 13.34 0.94 -4.15
CA ASP A 15 13.53 2.26 -3.57
C ASP A 15 12.43 3.25 -3.95
N ILE A 16 12.58 4.50 -3.51
CA ILE A 16 11.61 5.56 -3.79
C ILE A 16 11.43 5.83 -5.29
N HIS A 17 12.45 5.66 -6.10
CA HIS A 17 12.35 5.88 -7.54
C HIS A 17 11.42 4.86 -8.19
N LYS A 18 11.50 3.60 -7.76
CA LYS A 18 10.59 2.55 -8.21
C LYS A 18 9.17 2.77 -7.69
N VAL A 19 9.02 3.23 -6.44
CA VAL A 19 7.72 3.61 -5.88
C VAL A 19 7.08 4.71 -6.73
N LEU A 20 7.81 5.76 -7.04
CA LEU A 20 7.33 6.88 -7.87
C LEU A 20 6.95 6.45 -9.29
N ASN A 21 7.64 5.47 -9.83
CA ASN A 21 7.32 4.92 -11.16
C ASN A 21 6.05 4.05 -11.15
N ALA A 22 5.79 3.36 -10.05
CA ALA A 22 4.62 2.49 -9.91
C ALA A 22 3.35 3.26 -9.53
N LEU A 23 3.46 4.27 -8.66
CA LEU A 23 2.33 5.02 -8.14
C LEU A 23 2.21 6.41 -8.79
N PRO A 24 1.00 6.83 -9.19
CA PRO A 24 0.76 8.20 -9.67
C PRO A 24 0.70 9.23 -8.54
N HIS A 25 0.52 8.78 -7.31
CA HIS A 25 0.39 9.63 -6.13
C HIS A 25 1.62 10.53 -5.94
N ARG A 26 1.40 11.77 -5.48
CA ARG A 26 2.45 12.75 -5.15
C ARG A 26 2.07 13.48 -3.88
N TYR A 27 2.96 14.30 -3.36
CA TYR A 27 2.69 15.10 -2.17
C TYR A 27 1.34 15.83 -2.28
N PRO A 28 0.49 15.80 -1.26
CA PRO A 28 0.72 15.23 0.08
C PRO A 28 0.18 13.79 0.25
N LEU A 29 -0.20 13.10 -0.82
CA LEU A 29 -0.86 11.79 -0.76
C LEU A 29 0.04 10.59 -1.06
N LEU A 30 1.29 10.79 -1.37
CA LEU A 30 2.24 9.68 -1.49
C LEU A 30 2.63 9.19 -0.10
N LEU A 31 2.21 7.99 0.27
CA LEU A 31 2.36 7.45 1.62
C LEU A 31 3.28 6.23 1.72
N VAL A 32 3.85 5.77 0.62
CA VAL A 32 4.83 4.68 0.62
C VAL A 32 6.21 5.25 0.32
N ASP A 33 7.16 5.02 1.21
CA ASP A 33 8.52 5.52 1.06
C ASP A 33 9.49 4.47 0.54
N ARG A 34 9.24 3.20 0.86
CA ARG A 34 10.08 2.08 0.45
C ARG A 34 9.28 0.78 0.45
N VAL A 35 9.71 -0.15 -0.38
CA VAL A 35 9.22 -1.53 -0.33
C VAL A 35 10.37 -2.43 0.10
N LYS A 36 10.16 -3.22 1.15
CA LYS A 36 11.14 -4.17 1.65
C LYS A 36 11.16 -5.46 0.83
N ALA A 37 9.99 -5.96 0.46
CA ALA A 37 9.88 -7.18 -0.34
C ALA A 37 8.55 -7.25 -1.07
N ILE A 38 8.58 -7.76 -2.31
CA ILE A 38 7.39 -8.10 -3.08
C ILE A 38 7.50 -9.57 -3.48
N HIS A 39 6.51 -10.36 -3.10
CA HIS A 39 6.28 -11.70 -3.62
C HIS A 39 5.16 -11.60 -4.65
N LEU A 40 5.52 -11.64 -5.93
CA LEU A 40 4.58 -11.44 -7.05
C LEU A 40 3.37 -12.37 -6.95
N GLY A 41 2.17 -11.79 -7.07
CA GLY A 41 0.92 -12.53 -6.97
C GLY A 41 0.52 -12.96 -5.57
N GLU A 42 1.30 -12.63 -4.53
CA GLU A 42 1.05 -13.09 -3.17
C GLU A 42 0.96 -11.95 -2.16
N ARG A 43 2.06 -11.24 -1.91
CA ARG A 43 2.13 -10.24 -0.83
C ARG A 43 3.21 -9.20 -1.05
N ILE A 44 3.08 -8.12 -0.31
CA ILE A 44 4.06 -7.03 -0.27
C ILE A 44 4.29 -6.59 1.18
N HIS A 45 5.52 -6.21 1.49
CA HIS A 45 5.88 -5.51 2.71
C HIS A 45 6.52 -4.17 2.34
N ALA A 46 5.79 -3.10 2.60
CA ALA A 46 6.24 -1.73 2.36
C ALA A 46 6.38 -0.96 3.67
N VAL A 47 6.91 0.24 3.60
CA VAL A 47 7.16 1.10 4.77
C VAL A 47 6.77 2.53 4.45
N LYS A 48 6.10 3.16 5.42
CA LYS A 48 5.94 4.61 5.49
C LYS A 48 6.77 5.15 6.66
N ALA A 49 7.63 6.12 6.40
CA ALA A 49 8.26 6.92 7.46
C ALA A 49 7.26 7.98 7.93
N VAL A 50 6.85 7.91 9.19
CA VAL A 50 5.88 8.85 9.77
C VAL A 50 6.62 10.00 10.41
N SER A 51 6.56 11.17 9.78
CA SER A 51 7.26 12.38 10.20
C SER A 51 6.29 13.43 10.73
N MET A 52 6.70 14.17 11.76
CA MET A 52 5.94 15.34 12.24
C MET A 52 5.77 16.40 11.13
N ASN A 53 6.61 16.40 10.11
CA ASN A 53 6.56 17.33 8.99
C ASN A 53 5.52 16.96 7.92
N GLU A 54 4.57 16.11 8.23
CA GLU A 54 3.44 15.79 7.35
C GLU A 54 2.27 16.73 7.62
N GLU A 55 1.61 17.22 6.56
CA GLU A 55 0.57 18.24 6.69
C GLU A 55 -0.62 17.81 7.53
N PHE A 56 -0.99 16.51 7.53
CA PHE A 56 -2.17 16.06 8.26
C PHE A 56 -2.03 16.18 9.79
N PHE A 57 -0.82 16.25 10.33
CA PHE A 57 -0.61 16.46 11.76
C PHE A 57 -0.94 17.87 12.21
N GLN A 58 -1.05 18.84 11.33
CA GLN A 58 -1.47 20.20 11.68
C GLN A 58 -2.91 20.24 12.19
N GLY A 59 -3.78 19.43 11.61
CA GLY A 59 -5.20 19.39 11.94
C GLY A 59 -5.64 18.16 12.73
N HIS A 60 -4.84 17.13 12.82
CA HIS A 60 -5.25 15.85 13.41
C HIS A 60 -4.24 15.34 14.46
N PHE A 61 -4.19 15.91 15.64
CA PHE A 61 -4.94 17.04 16.17
C PHE A 61 -3.97 18.10 16.71
N PRO A 62 -4.35 19.38 16.80
CA PRO A 62 -3.49 20.39 17.41
C PRO A 62 -3.03 19.97 18.82
N GLY A 63 -1.70 19.89 19.03
CA GLY A 63 -1.12 19.44 20.30
C GLY A 63 -1.14 17.91 20.56
N ALA A 64 -1.79 17.13 19.68
CA ALA A 64 -1.87 15.66 19.80
C ALA A 64 -1.79 15.02 18.40
N PRO A 65 -0.59 14.94 17.80
CA PRO A 65 -0.43 14.43 16.44
C PRO A 65 -0.67 12.92 16.37
N ILE A 66 -1.71 12.54 15.67
CA ILE A 66 -2.10 11.15 15.43
C ILE A 66 -2.34 10.98 13.93
N MET A 67 -1.74 9.98 13.32
CA MET A 67 -2.01 9.67 11.91
C MET A 67 -3.46 9.22 11.75
N PRO A 68 -4.25 9.88 10.89
CA PRO A 68 -5.62 9.46 10.63
C PRO A 68 -5.70 8.00 10.21
N GLY A 69 -6.61 7.22 10.82
CA GLY A 69 -6.78 5.81 10.48
C GLY A 69 -7.10 5.59 9.00
N VAL A 70 -7.90 6.48 8.42
CA VAL A 70 -8.24 6.41 6.99
C VAL A 70 -7.02 6.58 6.09
N LEU A 71 -6.00 7.31 6.52
CA LEU A 71 -4.74 7.43 5.79
C LEU A 71 -3.84 6.21 5.97
N GLN A 72 -3.96 5.47 7.06
CA GLN A 72 -3.33 4.16 7.16
C GLN A 72 -3.92 3.18 6.14
N ILE A 73 -5.23 3.21 5.94
CA ILE A 73 -5.90 2.43 4.89
C ILE A 73 -5.40 2.86 3.51
N GLU A 74 -5.30 4.16 3.26
CA GLU A 74 -4.75 4.68 2.00
C GLU A 74 -3.32 4.19 1.76
N ALA A 75 -2.47 4.21 2.79
CA ALA A 75 -1.10 3.70 2.69
C ALA A 75 -1.06 2.21 2.34
N LEU A 76 -1.89 1.40 2.99
CA LEU A 76 -2.04 -0.02 2.67
C LEU A 76 -2.51 -0.24 1.25
N ALA A 77 -3.39 0.60 0.79
CA ALA A 77 -3.89 0.57 -0.57
C ALA A 77 -2.83 0.88 -1.62
N GLN A 78 -2.00 1.85 -1.34
CA GLN A 78 -0.87 2.15 -2.22
C GLN A 78 0.11 0.99 -2.28
N ALA A 79 0.37 0.33 -1.15
CA ALA A 79 1.17 -0.89 -1.12
C ALA A 79 0.53 -1.99 -1.99
N ALA A 80 -0.78 -2.19 -1.87
CA ALA A 80 -1.51 -3.13 -2.72
C ALA A 80 -1.44 -2.77 -4.20
N ALA A 81 -1.50 -1.48 -4.53
CA ALA A 81 -1.37 -1.00 -5.89
C ALA A 81 0.01 -1.35 -6.48
N ILE A 82 1.08 -1.20 -5.70
CA ILE A 82 2.42 -1.61 -6.12
C ILE A 82 2.45 -3.11 -6.38
N LEU A 83 1.90 -3.92 -5.48
CA LEU A 83 1.83 -5.37 -5.65
C LEU A 83 1.10 -5.75 -6.95
N GLY A 84 -0.04 -5.12 -7.22
CA GLY A 84 -0.83 -5.37 -8.44
C GLY A 84 -0.09 -4.94 -9.70
N ILE A 85 0.51 -3.77 -9.69
CA ILE A 85 1.23 -3.19 -10.82
C ILE A 85 2.45 -4.04 -11.19
N GLU A 86 3.23 -4.45 -10.20
CA GLU A 86 4.40 -5.30 -10.46
C GLU A 86 4.00 -6.72 -10.88
N THR A 87 2.98 -7.30 -10.23
CA THR A 87 2.49 -8.65 -10.57
C THR A 87 1.98 -8.74 -12.02
N LEU A 88 1.30 -7.70 -12.49
CA LEU A 88 0.71 -7.64 -13.83
C LEU A 88 1.59 -6.93 -14.86
N GLU A 89 2.79 -6.54 -14.47
CA GLU A 89 3.75 -5.84 -15.35
C GLU A 89 3.16 -4.56 -15.97
N LEU A 90 2.47 -3.75 -15.16
CA LEU A 90 1.78 -2.53 -15.59
C LEU A 90 2.57 -1.25 -15.32
N ALA A 91 3.76 -1.32 -14.76
CA ALA A 91 4.59 -0.14 -14.49
C ALA A 91 4.85 0.65 -15.78
N GLY A 92 4.64 1.95 -15.72
CA GLY A 92 4.82 2.83 -16.89
C GLY A 92 3.65 2.85 -17.88
N THR A 93 2.59 2.05 -17.68
CA THR A 93 1.42 2.03 -18.57
C THR A 93 0.42 3.15 -18.30
N GLY A 94 0.53 3.84 -17.17
CA GLY A 94 -0.43 4.84 -16.72
C GLY A 94 -1.72 4.27 -16.12
N LYS A 95 -1.84 2.94 -16.04
CA LYS A 95 -3.02 2.32 -15.43
C LYS A 95 -3.12 2.64 -13.95
N LEU A 96 -4.36 2.82 -13.49
CA LEU A 96 -4.68 3.21 -12.11
C LEU A 96 -5.31 2.04 -11.35
N VAL A 97 -4.99 1.95 -10.07
CA VAL A 97 -5.68 1.05 -9.14
C VAL A 97 -6.68 1.88 -8.36
N ILE A 98 -7.96 1.60 -8.55
CA ILE A 98 -9.07 2.38 -7.98
C ILE A 98 -9.82 1.51 -6.97
N PHE A 99 -10.04 2.05 -5.77
CA PHE A 99 -10.83 1.37 -4.76
C PHE A 99 -12.30 1.28 -5.14
N MET A 100 -12.88 0.12 -4.85
CA MET A 100 -14.30 -0.16 -5.01
C MET A 100 -15.02 -0.33 -3.68
N GLY A 101 -14.33 -0.83 -2.67
CA GLY A 101 -14.94 -1.07 -1.37
C GLY A 101 -13.90 -1.35 -0.29
N ILE A 102 -14.29 -1.05 0.94
CA ILE A 102 -13.49 -1.27 2.15
C ILE A 102 -14.35 -2.07 3.12
N ASP A 103 -13.83 -3.19 3.61
CA ASP A 103 -14.53 -4.07 4.54
C ASP A 103 -13.68 -4.33 5.78
N ASN A 104 -14.34 -4.58 6.90
CA ASN A 104 -13.72 -5.03 8.14
C ASN A 104 -12.54 -4.17 8.62
N ALA A 105 -12.65 -2.86 8.43
CA ALA A 105 -11.63 -1.93 8.89
C ALA A 105 -11.66 -1.83 10.42
N LYS A 106 -10.50 -2.06 11.05
CA LYS A 106 -10.32 -1.96 12.49
C LYS A 106 -9.07 -1.15 12.80
N PHE A 107 -9.22 -0.19 13.70
CA PHE A 107 -8.13 0.63 14.20
C PHE A 107 -7.81 0.18 15.63
N ARG A 108 -6.62 -0.38 15.84
CA ARG A 108 -6.28 -1.05 17.10
C ARG A 108 -5.35 -0.24 17.98
N SER A 109 -4.49 0.58 17.41
CA SER A 109 -3.59 1.45 18.13
C SER A 109 -3.28 2.71 17.32
N GLN A 110 -2.92 3.77 18.02
CA GLN A 110 -2.57 5.04 17.39
C GLN A 110 -1.18 5.01 16.80
N VAL A 111 -1.01 5.70 15.68
CA VAL A 111 0.29 5.94 15.03
C VAL A 111 0.66 7.40 15.24
N THR A 112 1.82 7.64 15.82
CA THR A 112 2.33 8.97 16.13
C THR A 112 3.63 9.26 15.37
N PRO A 113 4.02 10.54 15.20
CA PRO A 113 5.24 10.87 14.47
C PRO A 113 6.50 10.28 15.10
N GLY A 114 7.47 9.96 14.26
CA GLY A 114 8.77 9.45 14.66
C GLY A 114 8.93 7.94 14.55
N CYS A 115 7.96 7.25 13.91
CA CYS A 115 8.02 5.80 13.71
C CYS A 115 8.12 5.40 12.24
N LEU A 116 8.46 4.13 12.01
CA LEU A 116 8.28 3.47 10.72
C LEU A 116 7.00 2.64 10.80
N LEU A 117 6.09 2.90 9.88
CA LEU A 117 4.85 2.14 9.76
C LEU A 117 5.04 1.03 8.74
N ASP A 118 5.00 -0.22 9.20
CA ASP A 118 5.04 -1.38 8.34
C ASP A 118 3.68 -1.58 7.68
N LEU A 119 3.70 -1.79 6.37
CA LEU A 119 2.52 -1.97 5.53
C LEU A 119 2.60 -3.34 4.88
N GLU A 120 1.83 -4.29 5.38
CA GLU A 120 1.80 -5.66 4.86
C GLU A 120 0.47 -5.91 4.18
N VAL A 121 0.49 -6.31 2.93
CA VAL A 121 -0.70 -6.60 2.15
C VAL A 121 -0.60 -7.97 1.50
N GLU A 122 -1.66 -8.75 1.62
CA GLU A 122 -1.83 -10.04 0.97
C GLU A 122 -2.89 -9.95 -0.13
N PHE A 123 -2.61 -10.56 -1.26
CA PHE A 123 -3.60 -10.78 -2.30
C PHE A 123 -4.48 -11.97 -1.92
N LEU A 124 -5.78 -11.79 -1.90
CA LEU A 124 -6.74 -12.83 -1.51
C LEU A 124 -7.37 -13.53 -2.71
N GLN A 125 -7.92 -12.76 -3.64
CA GLN A 125 -8.58 -13.32 -4.81
C GLN A 125 -8.74 -12.30 -5.92
N GLN A 126 -8.94 -12.82 -7.14
CA GLN A 126 -9.30 -12.05 -8.32
C GLN A 126 -10.58 -12.61 -8.93
N ARG A 127 -11.51 -11.71 -9.25
CA ARG A 127 -12.68 -12.02 -10.08
C ARG A 127 -12.76 -11.00 -11.21
N ARG A 128 -12.46 -11.44 -12.45
CA ARG A 128 -12.39 -10.57 -13.63
C ARG A 128 -11.36 -9.45 -13.39
N ARG A 129 -11.81 -8.18 -13.34
CA ARG A 129 -10.97 -6.99 -13.12
C ARG A 129 -10.94 -6.54 -11.66
N VAL A 130 -11.60 -7.28 -10.77
CA VAL A 130 -11.71 -6.94 -9.34
C VAL A 130 -10.74 -7.80 -8.55
N TYR A 131 -9.93 -7.13 -7.76
CA TYR A 131 -8.88 -7.71 -6.91
C TYR A 131 -9.22 -7.47 -5.45
N LYS A 132 -9.15 -8.50 -4.64
CA LYS A 132 -9.36 -8.39 -3.19
C LYS A 132 -8.05 -8.58 -2.44
N PHE A 133 -7.82 -7.70 -1.48
CA PHE A 133 -6.61 -7.66 -0.66
C PHE A 133 -6.96 -7.62 0.82
N LYS A 134 -6.02 -8.06 1.64
CA LYS A 134 -6.05 -7.88 3.09
C LYS A 134 -4.79 -7.14 3.52
N GLY A 135 -4.97 -6.07 4.26
CA GLY A 135 -3.88 -5.22 4.73
C GLY A 135 -3.78 -5.17 6.25
N LYS A 136 -2.54 -5.04 6.72
CA LYS A 136 -2.22 -4.81 8.13
C LYS A 136 -1.11 -3.79 8.23
N ALA A 137 -1.34 -2.72 8.97
CA ALA A 137 -0.34 -1.75 9.35
C ALA A 137 0.12 -1.99 10.79
N SER A 138 1.41 -1.86 11.04
CA SER A 138 1.99 -2.09 12.36
C SER A 138 3.22 -1.22 12.62
N VAL A 139 3.48 -0.95 13.90
CA VAL A 139 4.68 -0.27 14.37
C VAL A 139 5.38 -1.21 15.34
N GLU A 140 6.62 -1.59 15.04
CA GLU A 140 7.42 -2.49 15.88
C GLU A 140 6.66 -3.77 16.29
N GLY A 141 5.94 -4.36 15.32
CA GLY A 141 5.16 -5.57 15.53
C GLY A 141 3.78 -5.37 16.15
N LYS A 142 3.44 -4.16 16.62
CA LYS A 142 2.12 -3.86 17.18
C LYS A 142 1.17 -3.39 16.09
N THR A 143 0.11 -4.15 15.84
CA THR A 143 -0.90 -3.82 14.84
C THR A 143 -1.61 -2.51 15.18
N SER A 144 -1.65 -1.59 14.22
CA SER A 144 -2.38 -0.33 14.31
C SER A 144 -3.67 -0.33 13.52
N CYS A 145 -3.70 -0.98 12.37
CA CYS A 145 -4.85 -1.02 11.47
C CYS A 145 -4.91 -2.36 10.74
N GLU A 146 -6.11 -2.89 10.59
CA GLU A 146 -6.42 -4.06 9.76
C GLU A 146 -7.59 -3.73 8.85
N VAL A 147 -7.54 -4.18 7.61
CA VAL A 147 -8.57 -3.87 6.62
C VAL A 147 -8.58 -4.91 5.50
N GLU A 148 -9.74 -5.15 4.93
CA GLU A 148 -9.91 -5.80 3.64
C GLU A 148 -10.44 -4.78 2.65
N PHE A 149 -9.98 -4.82 1.41
CA PHE A 149 -10.47 -3.90 0.38
C PHE A 149 -10.46 -4.55 -1.00
N THR A 150 -11.33 -4.05 -1.85
CA THR A 150 -11.41 -4.41 -3.25
C THR A 150 -10.98 -3.24 -4.12
N ALA A 151 -10.27 -3.56 -5.19
CA ALA A 151 -9.82 -2.58 -6.15
C ALA A 151 -9.99 -3.11 -7.57
N MET A 152 -10.06 -2.20 -8.54
CA MET A 152 -10.03 -2.53 -9.95
C MET A 152 -8.90 -1.77 -10.64
N ILE A 153 -8.39 -2.35 -11.72
CA ILE A 153 -7.43 -1.67 -12.58
C ILE A 153 -8.19 -0.98 -13.69
N ALA A 154 -7.95 0.31 -13.82
CA ALA A 154 -8.60 1.18 -14.79
C ALA A 154 -7.59 1.87 -15.70
N ASP A 155 -8.03 2.18 -16.91
CA ASP A 155 -7.26 3.04 -17.81
C ASP A 155 -7.22 4.47 -17.28
N PRO A 156 -6.12 5.23 -17.56
CA PRO A 156 -6.07 6.64 -17.20
C PRO A 156 -7.18 7.41 -17.90
N PRO A 157 -7.68 8.51 -17.28
CA PRO A 157 -8.70 9.33 -17.92
C PRO A 157 -8.15 9.89 -19.23
N GLU A 158 -8.99 9.91 -20.26
CA GLU A 158 -8.70 10.57 -21.52
C GLU A 158 -8.68 12.10 -21.30
N ASN A 159 -7.61 12.77 -21.80
CA ASN A 159 -7.51 14.22 -21.79
C ASN A 159 -8.28 14.83 -22.94
#